data_d88cc696750cbc566f8522e41a41b22c
#
_entry.id   d88cc696750cbc566f8522e41a41b22c
#
_cell.length_a   1.000
_cell.length_b   1.000
_cell.length_c   1.000
_cell.angle_alpha   90.00
_cell.angle_beta   90.00
_cell.angle_gamma   90.00
#
_symmetry.space_group_name_H-M   'P 1'
#
loop_
_entity.id
_entity.type
_entity.pdbx_description
1 polymer ?
#
loop_
_entity_poly.entity_id
_entity_poly.type
_entity_poly.pdbx_seq_one_letter_code
_entity_poly.pdbx_strand_id
1 'polypeptide(L)'
;MSVETEIKFRVDDLAALASRLESAGFQLQTPRSFESNVLYDTPDRQMRARTEILRIRNYAGRCLLTHKRLPDEGPGEDTHKHRIETETEVGDGEALAQVFLSLGLVPAFRYEKWRAEWTDGEGHCVVDETPIGNYAELEGSSEWIDRAAARLGIARAQYITLSYGRLFDQWREQHHSDAPDLTFAAVEAASSL
;
A
#
# COMPACT_ATOMS: atom_id res chain seq x y z
N MET A 1 -17.49 3.52 5.36
CA MET A 1 -17.07 3.85 3.98
C MET A 1 -16.47 5.24 4.04
N SER A 2 -15.18 5.36 3.78
CA SER A 2 -14.41 6.61 3.84
C SER A 2 -13.73 6.85 2.50
N VAL A 3 -13.47 8.13 2.18
CA VAL A 3 -12.56 8.47 1.08
C VAL A 3 -11.16 8.50 1.68
N GLU A 4 -10.30 7.62 1.22
CA GLU A 4 -8.87 7.63 1.49
C GLU A 4 -8.18 8.51 0.46
N THR A 5 -7.37 9.45 0.91
CA THR A 5 -6.53 10.30 0.08
C THR A 5 -5.08 10.10 0.50
N GLU A 6 -4.23 9.76 -0.45
CA GLU A 6 -2.82 9.44 -0.19
C GLU A 6 -1.89 9.96 -1.29
N ILE A 7 -0.63 10.16 -0.92
CA ILE A 7 0.50 10.17 -1.84
C ILE A 7 1.56 9.18 -1.33
N LYS A 8 2.40 8.69 -2.24
CA LYS A 8 3.56 7.87 -1.93
C LYS A 8 4.83 8.59 -2.39
N PHE A 9 5.96 8.31 -1.78
CA PHE A 9 7.28 8.77 -2.24
C PHE A 9 8.36 7.73 -1.92
N ARG A 10 9.48 7.75 -2.65
CA ARG A 10 10.63 6.87 -2.38
C ARG A 10 11.40 7.34 -1.16
N VAL A 11 11.97 6.36 -0.45
CA VAL A 11 12.78 6.60 0.76
C VAL A 11 14.14 5.92 0.57
N ASP A 12 15.20 6.69 0.46
CA ASP A 12 16.56 6.16 0.32
C ASP A 12 17.17 5.81 1.68
N ASP A 13 16.85 6.61 2.71
CA ASP A 13 17.35 6.45 4.07
C ASP A 13 16.20 6.48 5.08
N LEU A 14 15.88 5.30 5.62
CA LEU A 14 14.81 5.10 6.61
C LEU A 14 15.10 5.81 7.93
N ALA A 15 16.37 5.82 8.37
CA ALA A 15 16.75 6.45 9.64
C ALA A 15 16.65 7.97 9.54
N ALA A 16 17.08 8.55 8.41
CA ALA A 16 16.94 9.96 8.14
C ALA A 16 15.46 10.38 8.04
N LEU A 17 14.59 9.55 7.45
CA LEU A 17 13.15 9.82 7.41
C LEU A 17 12.55 9.78 8.80
N ALA A 18 12.86 8.76 9.62
CA ALA A 18 12.37 8.65 11.00
C ALA A 18 12.73 9.90 11.82
N SER A 19 13.99 10.35 11.74
CA SER A 19 14.44 11.57 12.43
C SER A 19 13.71 12.83 11.97
N ARG A 20 13.39 12.92 10.66
CA ARG A 20 12.58 14.04 10.12
C ARG A 20 11.14 13.97 10.60
N LEU A 21 10.53 12.77 10.67
CA LEU A 21 9.19 12.57 11.20
C LEU A 21 9.10 13.03 12.66
N GLU A 22 10.03 12.59 13.52
CA GLU A 22 10.10 13.03 14.91
C GLU A 22 10.26 14.55 15.03
N SER A 23 11.19 15.15 14.27
CA SER A 23 11.42 16.60 14.23
C SER A 23 10.21 17.38 13.72
N ALA A 24 9.42 16.77 12.85
CA ALA A 24 8.16 17.30 12.34
C ALA A 24 6.98 17.05 13.28
N GLY A 25 7.17 16.46 14.47
CA GLY A 25 6.14 16.24 15.49
C GLY A 25 5.31 14.98 15.30
N PHE A 26 5.70 14.10 14.39
CA PHE A 26 5.05 12.79 14.28
C PHE A 26 5.48 11.88 15.43
N GLN A 27 4.58 11.04 15.87
CA GLN A 27 4.80 10.01 16.89
C GLN A 27 4.64 8.62 16.27
N LEU A 28 5.52 7.71 16.62
CA LEU A 28 5.42 6.31 16.20
C LEU A 28 4.20 5.67 16.87
N GLN A 29 3.23 5.26 16.07
CA GLN A 29 1.99 4.64 16.51
C GLN A 29 2.09 3.11 16.48
N THR A 30 2.57 2.56 15.37
CA THR A 30 2.80 1.12 15.21
C THR A 30 4.27 0.92 14.84
N PRO A 31 5.05 0.17 15.66
CA PRO A 31 6.44 -0.10 15.34
C PRO A 31 6.53 -1.01 14.11
N ARG A 32 7.73 -1.06 13.51
CA ARG A 32 8.04 -1.90 12.35
C ARG A 32 7.49 -3.32 12.52
N SER A 33 6.49 -3.67 11.76
CA SER A 33 5.77 -4.94 11.80
C SER A 33 5.66 -5.54 10.42
N PHE A 34 5.71 -6.86 10.33
CA PHE A 34 5.53 -7.55 9.06
C PHE A 34 4.08 -7.49 8.61
N GLU A 35 3.88 -7.21 7.33
CA GLU A 35 2.59 -7.18 6.67
C GLU A 35 2.58 -8.13 5.48
N SER A 36 1.58 -9.01 5.42
CA SER A 36 1.31 -9.86 4.27
C SER A 36 -0.09 -9.61 3.72
N ASN A 37 -0.19 -9.63 2.40
CA ASN A 37 -1.41 -9.30 1.68
C ASN A 37 -1.69 -10.30 0.58
N VAL A 38 -2.95 -10.69 0.43
CA VAL A 38 -3.46 -11.46 -0.70
C VAL A 38 -4.59 -10.68 -1.34
N LEU A 39 -4.42 -10.32 -2.60
CA LEU A 39 -5.48 -9.74 -3.43
C LEU A 39 -6.26 -10.87 -4.11
N TYR A 40 -7.57 -10.76 -4.09
CA TYR A 40 -8.49 -11.68 -4.75
C TYR A 40 -9.15 -11.00 -5.95
N ASP A 41 -9.39 -11.77 -7.01
CA ASP A 41 -10.04 -11.30 -8.22
C ASP A 41 -10.77 -12.47 -8.89
N THR A 42 -11.60 -12.18 -9.88
CA THR A 42 -12.09 -13.22 -10.80
C THR A 42 -10.92 -13.77 -11.64
N PRO A 43 -11.02 -15.02 -12.14
CA PRO A 43 -9.97 -15.61 -13.00
C PRO A 43 -9.60 -14.75 -14.21
N ASP A 44 -10.56 -14.00 -14.76
CA ASP A 44 -10.40 -13.08 -15.89
C ASP A 44 -10.02 -11.63 -15.47
N ARG A 45 -9.69 -11.41 -14.19
CA ARG A 45 -9.17 -10.14 -13.65
C ARG A 45 -10.11 -8.94 -13.78
N GLN A 46 -11.40 -9.13 -13.62
CA GLN A 46 -12.41 -8.07 -13.77
C GLN A 46 -12.27 -6.96 -12.74
N MET A 47 -11.92 -7.27 -11.47
CA MET A 47 -11.71 -6.23 -10.45
C MET A 47 -10.50 -5.35 -10.80
N ARG A 48 -9.39 -5.98 -11.22
CA ARG A 48 -8.21 -5.23 -11.70
C ARG A 48 -8.55 -4.33 -12.89
N ALA A 49 -9.37 -4.80 -13.82
CA ALA A 49 -9.80 -4.02 -14.98
C ALA A 49 -10.61 -2.76 -14.56
N ARG A 50 -11.39 -2.85 -13.49
CA ARG A 50 -12.13 -1.72 -12.89
C ARG A 50 -11.32 -0.91 -11.87
N THR A 51 -10.04 -1.23 -11.69
CA THR A 51 -9.17 -0.60 -10.68
C THR A 51 -9.69 -0.81 -9.24
N GLU A 52 -10.34 -1.94 -8.99
CA GLU A 52 -10.81 -2.37 -7.70
C GLU A 52 -9.80 -3.29 -7.01
N ILE A 53 -9.80 -3.30 -5.69
CA ILE A 53 -8.98 -4.18 -4.85
C ILE A 53 -9.90 -4.85 -3.85
N LEU A 54 -9.82 -6.19 -3.78
CA LEU A 54 -10.36 -6.99 -2.68
C LEU A 54 -9.18 -7.71 -2.03
N ARG A 55 -8.91 -7.40 -0.76
CA ARG A 55 -7.68 -7.80 -0.09
C ARG A 55 -7.95 -8.40 1.28
N ILE A 56 -7.28 -9.51 1.58
CA ILE A 56 -7.08 -9.99 2.95
C ILE A 56 -5.65 -9.57 3.35
N ARG A 57 -5.55 -8.84 4.47
CA ARG A 57 -4.30 -8.32 5.03
C ARG A 57 -4.08 -8.92 6.41
N ASN A 58 -2.87 -9.41 6.68
CA ASN A 58 -2.40 -9.73 8.03
C ASN A 58 -1.33 -8.72 8.42
N TYR A 59 -1.57 -7.95 9.48
CA TYR A 59 -0.70 -6.89 9.94
C TYR A 59 -0.88 -6.63 11.43
N ALA A 60 0.23 -6.52 12.17
CA ALA A 60 0.24 -6.21 13.61
C ALA A 60 -0.71 -7.08 14.44
N GLY A 61 -0.79 -8.38 14.11
CA GLY A 61 -1.66 -9.35 14.81
C GLY A 61 -3.13 -9.29 14.44
N ARG A 62 -3.52 -8.47 13.46
CA ARG A 62 -4.91 -8.32 12.98
C ARG A 62 -5.04 -8.87 11.57
N CYS A 63 -6.20 -9.46 11.27
CA CYS A 63 -6.60 -9.81 9.92
C CYS A 63 -7.70 -8.85 9.46
N LEU A 64 -7.49 -8.22 8.31
CA LEU A 64 -8.38 -7.20 7.76
C LEU A 64 -8.85 -7.60 6.36
N LEU A 65 -10.15 -7.44 6.12
CA LEU A 65 -10.73 -7.45 4.78
C LEU A 65 -10.85 -6.00 4.30
N THR A 66 -10.25 -5.69 3.17
CA THR A 66 -10.32 -4.36 2.57
C THR A 66 -10.88 -4.46 1.15
N HIS A 67 -11.86 -3.61 0.82
CA HIS A 67 -12.29 -3.34 -0.54
C HIS A 67 -12.02 -1.88 -0.88
N LYS A 68 -11.28 -1.64 -1.99
CA LYS A 68 -11.00 -0.29 -2.50
C LYS A 68 -11.51 -0.17 -3.94
N ARG A 69 -12.14 0.96 -4.26
CA ARG A 69 -12.58 1.30 -5.62
C ARG A 69 -12.35 2.77 -5.94
N LEU A 70 -12.46 3.13 -7.20
CA LEU A 70 -12.46 4.53 -7.60
C LEU A 70 -13.69 5.25 -7.04
N PRO A 71 -13.60 6.56 -6.73
CA PRO A 71 -14.77 7.39 -6.54
C PRO A 71 -15.69 7.38 -7.76
N ASP A 72 -16.99 7.58 -7.56
CA ASP A 72 -17.98 7.55 -8.65
C ASP A 72 -17.75 8.67 -9.69
N GLU A 73 -17.14 9.76 -9.27
CA GLU A 73 -16.75 10.91 -10.12
C GLU A 73 -15.41 10.69 -10.87
N GLY A 74 -14.80 9.50 -10.71
CA GLY A 74 -13.51 9.16 -11.29
C GLY A 74 -12.31 9.53 -10.39
N PRO A 75 -11.07 9.39 -10.89
CA PRO A 75 -9.86 9.53 -10.07
C PRO A 75 -9.52 10.96 -9.63
N GLY A 76 -10.25 11.97 -10.09
CA GLY A 76 -9.89 13.38 -9.90
C GLY A 76 -8.74 13.83 -10.82
N GLU A 77 -8.53 15.14 -10.93
CA GLU A 77 -7.43 15.72 -11.73
C GLU A 77 -6.25 16.19 -10.87
N ASP A 78 -6.29 15.96 -9.56
CA ASP A 78 -5.24 16.40 -8.66
C ASP A 78 -4.06 15.42 -8.57
N THR A 79 -3.03 15.81 -7.84
CA THR A 79 -1.79 15.03 -7.68
C THR A 79 -1.88 13.98 -6.57
N HIS A 80 -3.06 13.80 -5.97
CA HIS A 80 -3.32 12.86 -4.90
C HIS A 80 -4.09 11.65 -5.45
N LYS A 81 -3.94 10.52 -4.79
CA LYS A 81 -4.70 9.32 -5.10
C LYS A 81 -5.89 9.21 -4.17
N HIS A 82 -7.09 9.13 -4.76
CA HIS A 82 -8.35 8.99 -4.03
C HIS A 82 -8.96 7.61 -4.23
N ARG A 83 -9.43 7.00 -3.14
CA ARG A 83 -10.14 5.70 -3.15
C ARG A 83 -11.30 5.73 -2.18
N ILE A 84 -12.39 5.10 -2.56
CA ILE A 84 -13.42 4.71 -1.60
C ILE A 84 -12.99 3.40 -0.98
N GLU A 85 -12.80 3.41 0.34
CA GLU A 85 -12.38 2.26 1.11
C GLU A 85 -13.48 1.77 2.04
N THR A 86 -13.61 0.46 2.10
CA THR A 86 -14.40 -0.26 3.10
C THR A 86 -13.48 -1.31 3.71
N GLU A 87 -13.23 -1.20 5.01
CA GLU A 87 -12.38 -2.13 5.74
C GLU A 87 -13.09 -2.67 6.97
N THR A 88 -12.87 -3.93 7.30
CA THR A 88 -13.38 -4.57 8.51
C THR A 88 -12.38 -5.61 9.01
N GLU A 89 -12.36 -5.80 10.34
CA GLU A 89 -11.57 -6.86 10.96
C GLU A 89 -12.27 -8.21 10.78
N VAL A 90 -11.47 -9.24 10.54
CA VAL A 90 -11.92 -10.61 10.30
C VAL A 90 -11.29 -11.54 11.33
N GLY A 91 -12.09 -12.32 12.02
CA GLY A 91 -11.62 -13.26 13.03
C GLY A 91 -10.85 -14.45 12.46
N ASP A 92 -11.18 -14.86 11.23
CA ASP A 92 -10.56 -15.99 10.53
C ASP A 92 -10.39 -15.67 9.04
N GLY A 93 -9.19 -15.24 8.67
CA GLY A 93 -8.85 -14.89 7.29
C GLY A 93 -8.75 -16.11 6.37
N GLU A 94 -8.41 -17.29 6.90
CA GLU A 94 -8.35 -18.53 6.11
C GLU A 94 -9.75 -19.01 5.74
N ALA A 95 -10.69 -19.00 6.68
CA ALA A 95 -12.08 -19.29 6.40
C ALA A 95 -12.68 -18.30 5.38
N LEU A 96 -12.37 -16.99 5.50
CA LEU A 96 -12.80 -16.00 4.52
C LEU A 96 -12.22 -16.28 3.13
N ALA A 97 -10.94 -16.68 3.04
CA ALA A 97 -10.31 -17.09 1.78
C ALA A 97 -11.04 -18.26 1.12
N GLN A 98 -11.48 -19.27 1.90
CA GLN A 98 -12.28 -20.38 1.38
C GLN A 98 -13.65 -19.92 0.88
N VAL A 99 -14.29 -18.96 1.55
CA VAL A 99 -15.53 -18.33 1.05
C VAL A 99 -15.29 -17.67 -0.30
N PHE A 100 -14.20 -16.91 -0.47
CA PHE A 100 -13.86 -16.28 -1.74
C PHE A 100 -13.65 -17.30 -2.86
N LEU A 101 -12.93 -18.40 -2.59
CA LEU A 101 -12.77 -19.49 -3.56
C LEU A 101 -14.11 -20.10 -3.95
N SER A 102 -15.00 -20.32 -2.99
CA SER A 102 -16.36 -20.86 -3.23
C SER A 102 -17.23 -19.94 -4.07
N LEU A 103 -16.97 -18.62 -4.01
CA LEU A 103 -17.63 -17.61 -4.82
C LEU A 103 -16.97 -17.40 -6.20
N GLY A 104 -15.95 -18.19 -6.54
CA GLY A 104 -15.24 -18.10 -7.82
C GLY A 104 -14.15 -17.03 -7.88
N LEU A 105 -13.79 -16.40 -6.75
CA LEU A 105 -12.65 -15.52 -6.67
C LEU A 105 -11.38 -16.35 -6.40
N VAL A 106 -10.27 -15.94 -6.99
CA VAL A 106 -8.96 -16.60 -6.84
C VAL A 106 -7.90 -15.64 -6.31
N PRO A 107 -6.86 -16.15 -5.61
CA PRO A 107 -5.69 -15.33 -5.30
C PRO A 107 -5.08 -14.80 -6.59
N ALA A 108 -4.98 -13.49 -6.69
CA ALA A 108 -4.61 -12.78 -7.91
C ALA A 108 -3.23 -12.17 -7.86
N PHE A 109 -2.81 -11.77 -6.66
CA PHE A 109 -1.52 -11.14 -6.41
C PHE A 109 -1.22 -11.19 -4.90
N ARG A 110 0.03 -11.46 -4.54
CA ARG A 110 0.52 -11.39 -3.17
C ARG A 110 1.58 -10.32 -3.05
N TYR A 111 1.60 -9.63 -1.91
CA TYR A 111 2.70 -8.73 -1.59
C TYR A 111 2.98 -8.69 -0.09
N GLU A 112 4.23 -8.45 0.21
CA GLU A 112 4.76 -8.38 1.57
C GLU A 112 5.56 -7.10 1.76
N LYS A 113 5.60 -6.63 2.99
CA LYS A 113 6.43 -5.50 3.40
C LYS A 113 6.63 -5.50 4.90
N TRP A 114 7.61 -4.76 5.37
CA TRP A 114 7.68 -4.30 6.74
C TRP A 114 7.12 -2.90 6.79
N ARG A 115 6.20 -2.64 7.71
CA ARG A 115 5.50 -1.34 7.85
C ARG A 115 5.66 -0.79 9.25
N ALA A 116 5.96 0.51 9.35
CA ALA A 116 5.85 1.31 10.56
C ALA A 116 4.85 2.44 10.31
N GLU A 117 4.06 2.80 11.32
CA GLU A 117 3.04 3.85 11.20
C GLU A 117 3.32 5.00 12.16
N TRP A 118 3.20 6.21 11.65
CA TRP A 118 3.42 7.45 12.36
C TRP A 118 2.20 8.35 12.20
N THR A 119 1.93 9.20 13.21
CA THR A 119 0.85 10.20 13.15
C THR A 119 1.27 11.49 13.83
N ASP A 120 0.76 12.62 13.35
CA ASP A 120 0.83 13.92 14.04
C ASP A 120 -0.52 14.33 14.66
N GLY A 121 -1.51 13.40 14.64
CA GLY A 121 -2.86 13.59 15.15
C GLY A 121 -3.85 14.13 14.12
N GLU A 122 -3.38 14.67 12.98
CA GLU A 122 -4.24 15.09 11.86
C GLU A 122 -4.26 14.06 10.74
N GLY A 123 -3.12 13.39 10.49
CA GLY A 123 -2.99 12.39 9.45
C GLY A 123 -1.91 11.37 9.79
N HIS A 124 -1.62 10.50 8.83
CA HIS A 124 -0.71 9.39 9.01
C HIS A 124 0.44 9.42 8.00
N CYS A 125 1.62 8.99 8.45
CA CYS A 125 2.73 8.64 7.60
C CYS A 125 3.05 7.17 7.83
N VAL A 126 2.92 6.34 6.81
CA VAL A 126 3.36 4.95 6.86
C VAL A 126 4.68 4.80 6.12
N VAL A 127 5.59 4.02 6.69
CA VAL A 127 6.92 3.76 6.14
C VAL A 127 7.02 2.29 5.81
N ASP A 128 7.22 1.98 4.53
CA ASP A 128 7.17 0.63 3.97
C ASP A 128 8.53 0.20 3.41
N GLU A 129 9.08 -0.88 3.94
CA GLU A 129 10.21 -1.59 3.36
C GLU A 129 9.67 -2.73 2.51
N THR A 130 9.80 -2.65 1.20
CA THR A 130 9.29 -3.63 0.25
C THR A 130 10.43 -4.37 -0.45
N PRO A 131 10.18 -5.53 -1.08
CA PRO A 131 11.22 -6.23 -1.86
C PRO A 131 11.83 -5.42 -3.01
N ILE A 132 11.16 -4.34 -3.44
CA ILE A 132 11.60 -3.51 -4.58
C ILE A 132 12.05 -2.09 -4.15
N GLY A 133 12.32 -1.90 -2.86
CA GLY A 133 12.79 -0.64 -2.28
C GLY A 133 11.85 -0.10 -1.21
N ASN A 134 12.27 1.01 -0.60
CA ASN A 134 11.53 1.61 0.49
C ASN A 134 10.67 2.76 -0.01
N TYR A 135 9.49 2.89 0.59
CA TYR A 135 8.51 3.93 0.28
C TYR A 135 7.91 4.47 1.57
N ALA A 136 7.35 5.66 1.50
CA ALA A 136 6.45 6.14 2.53
C ALA A 136 5.19 6.69 1.87
N GLU A 137 4.08 6.63 2.62
CA GLU A 137 2.78 7.17 2.20
C GLU A 137 2.36 8.23 3.21
N LEU A 138 1.79 9.33 2.73
CA LEU A 138 1.08 10.30 3.56
C LEU A 138 -0.41 10.15 3.27
N GLU A 139 -1.18 9.91 4.31
CA GLU A 139 -2.63 9.66 4.27
C GLU A 139 -3.35 10.69 5.13
N GLY A 140 -4.29 11.44 4.53
CA GLY A 140 -5.04 12.49 5.20
C GLY A 140 -5.81 13.37 4.22
N SER A 141 -6.20 14.58 4.61
CA SER A 141 -6.73 15.55 3.65
C SER A 141 -5.64 16.03 2.69
N SER A 142 -6.01 16.42 1.46
CA SER A 142 -5.04 16.90 0.46
C SER A 142 -4.21 18.08 1.00
N GLU A 143 -4.82 19.00 1.73
CA GLU A 143 -4.16 20.15 2.35
C GLU A 143 -3.17 19.72 3.44
N TRP A 144 -3.53 18.72 4.25
CA TRP A 144 -2.63 18.18 5.27
C TRP A 144 -1.46 17.45 4.60
N ILE A 145 -1.71 16.62 3.59
CA ILE A 145 -0.66 15.92 2.84
C ILE A 145 0.37 16.90 2.30
N ASP A 146 -0.07 17.97 1.64
CA ASP A 146 0.84 18.98 1.07
C ASP A 146 1.64 19.71 2.16
N ARG A 147 1.02 20.04 3.32
CA ARG A 147 1.75 20.63 4.46
C ARG A 147 2.76 19.65 5.07
N ALA A 148 2.36 18.40 5.28
CA ALA A 148 3.22 17.37 5.85
C ALA A 148 4.40 17.07 4.92
N ALA A 149 4.17 16.92 3.61
CA ALA A 149 5.21 16.73 2.62
C ALA A 149 6.23 17.89 2.61
N ALA A 150 5.75 19.13 2.64
CA ALA A 150 6.62 20.31 2.72
C ALA A 150 7.49 20.32 4.00
N ARG A 151 6.91 19.97 5.17
CA ARG A 151 7.64 19.83 6.45
C ARG A 151 8.71 18.74 6.38
N LEU A 152 8.43 17.66 5.66
CA LEU A 152 9.35 16.54 5.45
C LEU A 152 10.34 16.78 4.30
N GLY A 153 10.27 17.92 3.61
CA GLY A 153 11.16 18.24 2.48
C GLY A 153 10.86 17.41 1.22
N ILE A 154 9.63 16.95 1.03
CA ILE A 154 9.19 16.19 -0.13
C ILE A 154 8.54 17.12 -1.14
N ALA A 155 9.15 17.24 -2.31
CA ALA A 155 8.61 18.07 -3.39
C ALA A 155 7.46 17.35 -4.12
N ARG A 156 6.50 18.09 -4.67
CA ARG A 156 5.37 17.52 -5.46
C ARG A 156 5.83 16.63 -6.62
N ALA A 157 6.97 16.92 -7.23
CA ALA A 157 7.55 16.10 -8.29
C ALA A 157 7.95 14.68 -7.84
N GLN A 158 8.05 14.45 -6.52
CA GLN A 158 8.35 13.14 -5.93
C GLN A 158 7.08 12.33 -5.59
N TYR A 159 5.89 12.92 -5.75
CA TYR A 159 4.63 12.24 -5.47
C TYR A 159 4.40 11.11 -6.45
N ILE A 160 4.08 9.95 -5.90
CA ILE A 160 3.77 8.72 -6.62
C ILE A 160 2.33 8.33 -6.28
N THR A 161 1.46 8.23 -7.27
CA THR A 161 0.06 7.79 -7.10
C THR A 161 -0.14 6.32 -7.47
N LEU A 162 0.93 5.64 -7.90
CA LEU A 162 0.89 4.23 -8.28
C LEU A 162 0.69 3.31 -7.07
N SER A 163 -0.10 2.26 -7.25
CA SER A 163 -0.19 1.18 -6.28
C SER A 163 1.08 0.32 -6.27
N TYR A 164 1.31 -0.45 -5.19
CA TYR A 164 2.44 -1.40 -5.14
C TYR A 164 2.42 -2.41 -6.28
N GLY A 165 1.24 -2.87 -6.70
CA GLY A 165 1.13 -3.75 -7.87
C GLY A 165 1.63 -3.10 -9.16
N ARG A 166 1.35 -1.79 -9.37
CA ARG A 166 1.84 -1.05 -10.54
C ARG A 166 3.33 -0.74 -10.44
N LEU A 167 3.83 -0.42 -9.25
CA LEU A 167 5.27 -0.25 -9.02
C LEU A 167 6.02 -1.56 -9.27
N PHE A 168 5.44 -2.69 -8.89
CA PHE A 168 6.00 -4.00 -9.16
C PHE A 168 5.98 -4.36 -10.65
N ASP A 169 4.90 -4.06 -11.38
CA ASP A 169 4.86 -4.22 -12.85
C ASP A 169 6.04 -3.46 -13.49
N GLN A 170 6.25 -2.16 -13.12
CA GLN A 170 7.37 -1.36 -13.62
C GLN A 170 8.74 -1.92 -13.24
N TRP A 171 8.88 -2.38 -11.99
CA TRP A 171 10.12 -2.99 -11.52
C TRP A 171 10.45 -4.27 -12.31
N ARG A 172 9.47 -5.13 -12.56
CA ARG A 172 9.63 -6.34 -13.37
C ARG A 172 10.09 -6.03 -14.80
N GLU A 173 9.49 -5.04 -15.43
CA GLU A 173 9.89 -4.58 -16.77
C GLU A 173 11.33 -4.09 -16.79
N GLN A 174 11.73 -3.25 -15.81
CA GLN A 174 13.07 -2.67 -15.72
C GLN A 174 14.16 -3.72 -15.44
N HIS A 175 13.83 -4.77 -14.66
CA HIS A 175 14.79 -5.81 -14.25
C HIS A 175 14.64 -7.09 -15.05
N HIS A 176 13.76 -7.14 -16.06
CA HIS A 176 13.42 -8.33 -16.84
C HIS A 176 13.09 -9.54 -15.95
N SER A 177 12.35 -9.29 -14.87
CA SER A 177 12.07 -10.27 -13.82
C SER A 177 10.76 -11.00 -14.04
N ASP A 178 10.76 -12.33 -13.87
CA ASP A 178 9.56 -13.19 -13.92
C ASP A 178 8.94 -13.44 -12.54
N ALA A 179 9.34 -12.67 -11.50
CA ALA A 179 8.77 -12.81 -10.17
C ALA A 179 7.23 -12.73 -10.22
N PRO A 180 6.50 -13.75 -9.72
CA PRO A 180 5.04 -13.80 -9.85
C PRO A 180 4.32 -12.85 -8.87
N ASP A 181 4.94 -12.60 -7.72
CA ASP A 181 4.39 -11.85 -6.59
C ASP A 181 5.45 -10.91 -6.00
N LEU A 182 5.00 -9.82 -5.37
CA LEU A 182 5.87 -8.87 -4.66
C LEU A 182 6.14 -9.37 -3.22
N THR A 183 6.66 -10.56 -3.09
CA THR A 183 7.11 -11.13 -1.82
C THR A 183 8.63 -11.13 -1.73
N PHE A 184 9.20 -11.08 -0.54
CA PHE A 184 10.66 -11.08 -0.37
C PHE A 184 11.29 -12.30 -1.03
N ALA A 185 10.70 -13.49 -0.81
CA ALA A 185 11.21 -14.73 -1.39
C ALA A 185 11.12 -14.77 -2.93
N ALA A 186 10.02 -14.30 -3.53
CA ALA A 186 9.83 -14.33 -4.98
C ALA A 186 10.78 -13.36 -5.70
N VAL A 187 10.99 -12.17 -5.14
CA VAL A 187 11.88 -11.15 -5.72
C VAL A 187 13.34 -11.57 -5.58
N GLU A 188 13.74 -12.12 -4.42
CA GLU A 188 15.10 -12.64 -4.20
C GLU A 188 15.43 -13.78 -5.16
N ALA A 189 14.52 -14.75 -5.31
CA ALA A 189 14.69 -15.86 -6.23
C ALA A 189 14.87 -15.41 -7.69
N ALA A 190 14.08 -14.43 -8.13
CA ALA A 190 14.16 -13.90 -9.49
C ALA A 190 15.38 -12.99 -9.74
N SER A 191 15.98 -12.44 -8.68
CA SER A 191 17.20 -11.61 -8.79
C SER A 191 18.50 -12.43 -8.79
N SER A 192 18.40 -13.71 -8.48
CA SER A 192 19.55 -14.64 -8.38
C SER A 192 19.80 -15.44 -9.68
N LEU A 193 19.01 -15.21 -10.71
CA LEU A 193 19.11 -15.82 -12.05
C LEU A 193 19.69 -14.84 -13.06
#